data_4e93091d8d20c7df48335878f3cad768
#
_entry.id   4e93091d8d20c7df48335878f3cad768
#
_cell.length_a   1.000
_cell.length_b   1.000
_cell.length_c   1.000
_cell.angle_alpha   90.00
_cell.angle_beta   90.00
_cell.angle_gamma   90.00
#
_symmetry.space_group_name_H-M   'P 1'
#
loop_
_entity.id
_entity.type
_entity.pdbx_description
1 polymer ?
#
loop_
_entity_poly.entity_id
_entity_poly.type
_entity_poly.pdbx_seq_one_letter_code
_entity_poly.pdbx_strand_id
1 'polypeptide(L)'
;MRRLPPWLWLLMALVFGATATFMALGWMKSQSRRQVQKAPKAITAPVVVAAKDVDAAQGLKAGQLSIVQWPQKSVPKGGFGSVEEVVGRVTVLPMGAGEPILEPKLAPQGTPAGMVALVGDKKRAMTVKVNEASGVAGFIIPNNRVDVVVSMNRGEFSNDPLAKVVLENLRVLGAGQKIIEKDPDGKPQVVPTVTLEVTPQEGERLALASAEGHISLVLRGQKDEALVATSGVKTTQLFRGNDSSGPEGGNSVQVIRRQKVENVNSLESIAAKPATGKM
;
A
#
# COMPACT_ATOMS: atom_id res chain seq x y z
N MET A 1 24.24 67.82 -70.11
CA MET A 1 23.92 66.72 -69.15
C MET A 1 23.23 67.35 -67.95
N ARG A 2 21.89 67.22 -67.85
CA ARG A 2 21.12 67.75 -66.68
C ARG A 2 21.41 66.88 -65.45
N ARG A 3 22.07 67.40 -64.48
CA ARG A 3 22.28 66.76 -63.19
C ARG A 3 20.97 66.69 -62.46
N LEU A 4 20.55 65.50 -62.13
CA LEU A 4 19.31 65.26 -61.35
C LEU A 4 19.50 65.90 -59.95
N PRO A 5 18.50 66.60 -59.39
CA PRO A 5 18.63 67.27 -58.12
C PRO A 5 18.75 66.18 -56.97
N PRO A 6 19.57 66.52 -55.94
CA PRO A 6 19.97 65.57 -54.88
C PRO A 6 18.77 64.98 -54.11
N TRP A 7 17.63 65.67 -54.01
CA TRP A 7 16.44 65.16 -53.35
C TRP A 7 15.78 63.97 -54.08
N LEU A 8 16.00 63.80 -55.40
CA LEU A 8 15.53 62.67 -56.17
C LEU A 8 16.23 61.37 -55.79
N TRP A 9 17.50 61.45 -55.42
CA TRP A 9 18.27 60.30 -54.93
C TRP A 9 17.75 59.88 -53.54
N LEU A 10 17.38 60.79 -52.65
CA LEU A 10 16.76 60.51 -51.37
C LEU A 10 15.42 59.84 -51.52
N LEU A 11 14.58 60.31 -52.45
CA LEU A 11 13.29 59.68 -52.75
C LEU A 11 13.45 58.23 -53.29
N MET A 12 14.41 58.05 -54.20
CA MET A 12 14.70 56.72 -54.71
C MET A 12 15.22 55.78 -53.66
N ALA A 13 16.09 56.23 -52.74
CA ALA A 13 16.55 55.42 -51.61
C ALA A 13 15.41 55.01 -50.65
N LEU A 14 14.47 55.95 -50.40
CA LEU A 14 13.31 55.69 -49.53
C LEU A 14 12.34 54.66 -50.15
N VAL A 15 12.11 54.76 -51.48
CA VAL A 15 11.26 53.77 -52.22
C VAL A 15 11.96 52.40 -52.25
N PHE A 16 13.27 52.33 -52.48
CA PHE A 16 13.99 51.06 -52.42
C PHE A 16 14.02 50.48 -51.02
N GLY A 17 14.18 51.28 -49.97
CA GLY A 17 14.12 50.82 -48.56
C GLY A 17 12.75 50.28 -48.20
N ALA A 18 11.69 50.96 -48.59
CA ALA A 18 10.30 50.52 -48.33
C ALA A 18 9.94 49.21 -49.09
N THR A 19 10.36 49.08 -50.36
CA THR A 19 10.12 47.86 -51.11
C THR A 19 10.94 46.67 -50.58
N ALA A 20 12.18 46.89 -50.17
CA ALA A 20 13.00 45.83 -49.56
C ALA A 20 12.38 45.35 -48.26
N THR A 21 11.94 46.28 -47.39
CA THR A 21 11.28 45.95 -46.13
C THR A 21 9.99 45.19 -46.34
N PHE A 22 9.15 45.61 -47.28
CA PHE A 22 7.91 44.91 -47.61
C PHE A 22 8.15 43.50 -48.15
N MET A 23 9.19 43.33 -48.95
CA MET A 23 9.56 42.02 -49.52
C MET A 23 10.15 41.10 -48.45
N ALA A 24 10.96 41.63 -47.50
CA ALA A 24 11.50 40.89 -46.37
C ALA A 24 10.40 40.42 -45.44
N LEU A 25 9.44 41.30 -45.11
CA LEU A 25 8.28 40.94 -44.25
C LEU A 25 7.39 39.88 -44.94
N GLY A 26 7.17 40.02 -46.25
CA GLY A 26 6.42 39.01 -47.03
C GLY A 26 7.11 37.65 -47.06
N TRP A 27 8.43 37.64 -47.24
CA TRP A 27 9.23 36.40 -47.23
C TRP A 27 9.24 35.75 -45.84
N MET A 28 9.43 36.51 -44.78
CA MET A 28 9.41 36.03 -43.42
C MET A 28 8.03 35.42 -43.04
N LYS A 29 6.93 36.07 -43.45
CA LYS A 29 5.58 35.59 -43.25
C LYS A 29 5.26 34.30 -44.05
N SER A 30 5.82 34.17 -45.25
CA SER A 30 5.68 32.95 -46.08
C SER A 30 6.49 31.78 -45.52
N GLN A 31 7.66 32.06 -44.92
CA GLN A 31 8.54 31.08 -44.30
C GLN A 31 7.87 30.49 -43.05
N SER A 32 7.30 31.34 -42.20
CA SER A 32 6.55 30.90 -41.00
C SER A 32 5.34 30.02 -41.36
N ARG A 33 4.60 30.36 -42.41
CA ARG A 33 3.47 29.53 -42.89
C ARG A 33 3.94 28.17 -43.42
N ARG A 34 5.08 28.09 -44.10
CA ARG A 34 5.63 26.83 -44.60
C ARG A 34 6.14 25.89 -43.52
N GLN A 35 6.61 26.42 -42.37
CA GLN A 35 7.02 25.61 -41.23
C GLN A 35 5.83 24.99 -40.49
N VAL A 36 4.73 25.74 -40.34
CA VAL A 36 3.50 25.20 -39.73
C VAL A 36 2.84 24.13 -40.58
N GLN A 37 2.91 24.23 -41.92
CA GLN A 37 2.34 23.23 -42.83
C GLN A 37 3.19 21.96 -42.98
N LYS A 38 4.47 21.97 -42.58
CA LYS A 38 5.39 20.82 -42.71
C LYS A 38 5.52 19.99 -41.43
N ALA A 39 4.80 20.33 -40.34
CA ALA A 39 4.71 19.44 -39.19
C ALA A 39 4.04 18.13 -39.68
N PRO A 40 4.72 16.98 -39.67
CA PRO A 40 4.10 15.73 -40.05
C PRO A 40 2.87 15.54 -39.19
N LYS A 41 1.70 15.31 -39.76
CA LYS A 41 0.51 14.91 -39.02
C LYS A 41 0.92 13.73 -38.14
N ALA A 42 1.08 13.95 -36.86
CA ALA A 42 1.37 12.87 -35.94
C ALA A 42 0.28 11.83 -36.10
N ILE A 43 0.65 10.61 -36.43
CA ILE A 43 -0.29 9.49 -36.48
C ILE A 43 -0.77 9.32 -35.03
N THR A 44 -2.05 9.57 -34.81
CA THR A 44 -2.69 9.44 -33.49
C THR A 44 -3.51 8.15 -33.45
N ALA A 45 -3.68 7.61 -32.24
CA ALA A 45 -4.57 6.52 -31.95
C ALA A 45 -5.54 6.91 -30.83
N PRO A 46 -6.78 6.42 -30.86
CA PRO A 46 -7.73 6.65 -29.79
C PRO A 46 -7.29 5.91 -28.53
N VAL A 47 -7.38 6.59 -27.37
CA VAL A 47 -7.11 6.01 -26.05
C VAL A 47 -8.26 6.39 -25.15
N VAL A 48 -8.84 5.41 -24.47
CA VAL A 48 -9.89 5.63 -23.48
C VAL A 48 -9.23 6.12 -22.17
N VAL A 49 -9.73 7.24 -21.67
CA VAL A 49 -9.27 7.85 -20.41
C VAL A 49 -10.46 8.06 -19.47
N ALA A 50 -10.18 8.14 -18.18
CA ALA A 50 -11.17 8.54 -17.18
C ALA A 50 -11.57 10.02 -17.41
N ALA A 51 -12.85 10.31 -17.59
CA ALA A 51 -13.35 11.68 -17.74
C ALA A 51 -13.42 12.42 -16.40
N LYS A 52 -13.41 11.70 -15.30
CA LYS A 52 -13.42 12.18 -13.90
C LYS A 52 -12.78 11.14 -13.01
N ASP A 53 -12.51 11.51 -11.76
CA ASP A 53 -11.96 10.59 -10.77
C ASP A 53 -12.89 9.40 -10.56
N VAL A 54 -12.29 8.22 -10.51
CA VAL A 54 -12.97 6.94 -10.29
C VAL A 54 -12.27 6.22 -9.14
N ASP A 55 -13.05 5.84 -8.13
CA ASP A 55 -12.54 5.06 -7.00
C ASP A 55 -12.29 3.60 -7.39
N ALA A 56 -11.54 2.88 -6.57
CA ALA A 56 -11.39 1.44 -6.69
C ALA A 56 -12.71 0.71 -6.40
N ALA A 57 -12.86 -0.50 -6.92
CA ALA A 57 -14.04 -1.35 -6.78
C ALA A 57 -15.32 -0.82 -7.44
N GLN A 58 -15.23 0.20 -8.27
CA GLN A 58 -16.37 0.76 -9.01
C GLN A 58 -16.48 0.18 -10.41
N GLY A 59 -17.73 -0.08 -10.84
CA GLY A 59 -18.04 -0.40 -12.23
C GLY A 59 -18.02 0.86 -13.09
N LEU A 60 -17.24 0.82 -14.17
CA LEU A 60 -17.08 1.93 -15.12
C LEU A 60 -18.35 2.14 -15.93
N LYS A 61 -18.84 3.39 -15.92
CA LYS A 61 -20.02 3.82 -16.69
C LYS A 61 -19.57 4.67 -17.88
N ALA A 62 -20.32 4.65 -18.97
CA ALA A 62 -19.99 5.44 -20.16
C ALA A 62 -19.72 6.92 -19.88
N GLY A 63 -20.50 7.54 -18.99
CA GLY A 63 -20.31 8.95 -18.59
C GLY A 63 -19.08 9.26 -17.72
N GLN A 64 -18.30 8.24 -17.37
CA GLN A 64 -17.01 8.36 -16.66
C GLN A 64 -15.81 8.19 -17.58
N LEU A 65 -16.05 7.94 -18.87
CA LEU A 65 -15.05 7.63 -19.88
C LEU A 65 -15.04 8.67 -20.97
N SER A 66 -13.89 8.94 -21.56
CA SER A 66 -13.74 9.77 -22.75
C SER A 66 -12.63 9.20 -23.64
N ILE A 67 -12.70 9.51 -24.94
CA ILE A 67 -11.66 9.12 -25.90
C ILE A 67 -10.80 10.33 -26.19
N VAL A 68 -9.49 10.18 -26.06
CA VAL A 68 -8.48 11.20 -26.38
C VAL A 68 -7.56 10.67 -27.45
N GLN A 69 -7.20 11.52 -28.43
CA GLN A 69 -6.26 11.17 -29.49
C GLN A 69 -4.82 11.33 -28.99
N TRP A 70 -4.09 10.25 -28.86
CA TRP A 70 -2.69 10.23 -28.43
C TRP A 70 -1.75 9.97 -29.61
N PRO A 71 -0.53 10.51 -29.61
CA PRO A 71 0.49 10.11 -30.58
C PRO A 71 0.70 8.59 -30.50
N GLN A 72 0.63 7.90 -31.63
CA GLN A 72 0.68 6.43 -31.68
C GLN A 72 1.89 5.84 -30.93
N LYS A 73 3.04 6.53 -30.97
CA LYS A 73 4.26 6.11 -30.25
C LYS A 73 4.17 6.24 -28.72
N SER A 74 3.22 7.01 -28.22
CA SER A 74 3.03 7.29 -26.79
C SER A 74 1.86 6.54 -26.19
N VAL A 75 1.13 5.74 -26.96
CA VAL A 75 0.02 4.92 -26.45
C VAL A 75 0.56 3.89 -25.47
N PRO A 76 0.05 3.87 -24.22
CA PRO A 76 0.51 2.91 -23.21
C PRO A 76 0.06 1.49 -23.58
N LYS A 77 0.91 0.52 -23.27
CA LYS A 77 0.59 -0.90 -23.47
C LYS A 77 -0.58 -1.31 -22.58
N GLY A 78 -1.54 -2.05 -23.14
CA GLY A 78 -2.74 -2.48 -22.42
C GLY A 78 -3.82 -1.40 -22.29
N GLY A 79 -3.70 -0.29 -23.03
CA GLY A 79 -4.76 0.70 -23.17
C GLY A 79 -5.85 0.27 -24.14
N PHE A 80 -7.05 0.81 -23.97
CA PHE A 80 -8.24 0.52 -24.78
C PHE A 80 -8.48 1.62 -25.80
N GLY A 81 -8.98 1.23 -26.98
CA GLY A 81 -9.29 2.12 -28.08
C GLY A 81 -10.75 2.55 -28.13
N SER A 82 -11.65 1.81 -27.52
CA SER A 82 -13.08 2.08 -27.54
C SER A 82 -13.71 2.00 -26.13
N VAL A 83 -14.74 2.81 -25.90
CA VAL A 83 -15.44 2.88 -24.61
C VAL A 83 -16.19 1.58 -24.32
N GLU A 84 -16.68 0.92 -25.34
CA GLU A 84 -17.46 -0.33 -25.27
C GLU A 84 -16.67 -1.48 -24.64
N GLU A 85 -15.34 -1.51 -24.86
CA GLU A 85 -14.45 -2.52 -24.28
C GLU A 85 -14.28 -2.36 -22.77
N VAL A 86 -14.57 -1.17 -22.23
CA VAL A 86 -14.28 -0.77 -20.86
C VAL A 86 -15.53 -0.60 -20.01
N VAL A 87 -16.66 -0.25 -20.63
CA VAL A 87 -17.94 -0.08 -19.92
C VAL A 87 -18.33 -1.37 -19.22
N GLY A 88 -18.69 -1.28 -17.93
CA GLY A 88 -19.06 -2.41 -17.10
C GLY A 88 -17.87 -3.14 -16.45
N ARG A 89 -16.62 -2.86 -16.87
CA ARG A 89 -15.43 -3.35 -16.18
C ARG A 89 -15.30 -2.67 -14.82
N VAL A 90 -14.67 -3.35 -13.88
CA VAL A 90 -14.50 -2.87 -12.50
C VAL A 90 -13.05 -2.49 -12.25
N THR A 91 -12.85 -1.34 -11.62
CA THR A 91 -11.53 -0.82 -11.26
C THR A 91 -10.96 -1.55 -10.02
N VAL A 92 -9.68 -1.91 -10.05
CA VAL A 92 -8.96 -2.45 -8.87
C VAL A 92 -8.11 -1.39 -8.16
N LEU A 93 -7.85 -0.27 -8.82
CA LEU A 93 -7.12 0.87 -8.29
C LEU A 93 -7.90 2.16 -8.60
N PRO A 94 -7.80 3.19 -7.76
CA PRO A 94 -8.37 4.49 -8.07
C PRO A 94 -7.66 5.10 -9.27
N MET A 95 -8.37 5.88 -10.07
CA MET A 95 -7.87 6.57 -11.25
C MET A 95 -8.28 8.03 -11.24
N GLY A 96 -7.35 8.91 -11.58
CA GLY A 96 -7.63 10.35 -11.71
C GLY A 96 -8.19 10.73 -13.08
N ALA A 97 -8.88 11.87 -13.14
CA ALA A 97 -9.36 12.43 -14.39
C ALA A 97 -8.23 12.63 -15.41
N GLY A 98 -8.45 12.24 -16.67
CA GLY A 98 -7.46 12.26 -17.74
C GLY A 98 -6.51 11.06 -17.77
N GLU A 99 -6.60 10.15 -16.82
CA GLU A 99 -5.74 8.97 -16.74
C GLU A 99 -6.19 7.90 -17.74
N PRO A 100 -5.27 7.28 -18.52
CA PRO A 100 -5.61 6.21 -19.44
C PRO A 100 -6.07 4.96 -18.70
N ILE A 101 -7.14 4.36 -19.18
CA ILE A 101 -7.63 3.07 -18.69
C ILE A 101 -6.72 1.98 -19.21
N LEU A 102 -6.14 1.19 -18.29
CA LEU A 102 -5.22 0.10 -18.61
C LEU A 102 -5.75 -1.22 -18.07
N GLU A 103 -5.52 -2.31 -18.81
CA GLU A 103 -5.93 -3.67 -18.40
C GLU A 103 -5.48 -4.05 -16.97
N PRO A 104 -4.22 -3.76 -16.52
CA PRO A 104 -3.79 -4.10 -15.17
C PRO A 104 -4.54 -3.36 -14.04
N LYS A 105 -5.28 -2.29 -14.38
CA LYS A 105 -6.08 -1.52 -13.41
C LYS A 105 -7.54 -1.99 -13.32
N LEU A 106 -7.89 -2.98 -14.11
CA LEU A 106 -9.24 -3.52 -14.18
C LEU A 106 -9.26 -4.95 -13.63
N ALA A 107 -10.34 -5.29 -12.93
CA ALA A 107 -10.62 -6.66 -12.54
C ALA A 107 -10.92 -7.52 -13.79
N PRO A 108 -10.78 -8.84 -13.72
CA PRO A 108 -11.18 -9.75 -14.79
C PRO A 108 -12.61 -9.46 -15.27
N GLN A 109 -12.89 -9.73 -16.56
CA GLN A 109 -14.23 -9.52 -17.10
C GLN A 109 -15.28 -10.32 -16.33
N GLY A 110 -16.45 -9.72 -16.12
CA GLY A 110 -17.53 -10.34 -15.39
C GLY A 110 -17.42 -10.27 -13.86
N THR A 111 -16.35 -9.67 -13.31
CA THR A 111 -16.23 -9.45 -11.86
C THR A 111 -17.28 -8.41 -11.42
N PRO A 112 -18.09 -8.71 -10.38
CA PRO A 112 -19.02 -7.73 -9.83
C PRO A 112 -18.29 -6.54 -9.19
N ALA A 113 -18.92 -5.36 -9.20
CA ALA A 113 -18.42 -4.20 -8.48
C ALA A 113 -18.44 -4.43 -6.97
N GLY A 114 -17.59 -3.72 -6.24
CA GLY A 114 -17.46 -3.81 -4.79
C GLY A 114 -16.23 -4.57 -4.34
N MET A 115 -16.17 -4.90 -3.04
CA MET A 115 -15.00 -5.51 -2.38
C MET A 115 -14.48 -6.77 -3.09
N VAL A 116 -15.37 -7.54 -3.71
CA VAL A 116 -15.02 -8.76 -4.45
C VAL A 116 -14.01 -8.49 -5.57
N ALA A 117 -14.08 -7.33 -6.23
CA ALA A 117 -13.16 -6.95 -7.29
C ALA A 117 -11.73 -6.67 -6.80
N LEU A 118 -11.56 -6.39 -5.51
CA LEU A 118 -10.26 -6.11 -4.90
C LEU A 118 -9.57 -7.37 -4.38
N VAL A 119 -10.33 -8.46 -4.20
CA VAL A 119 -9.79 -9.73 -3.68
C VAL A 119 -9.05 -10.46 -4.79
N GLY A 120 -7.78 -10.79 -4.54
CA GLY A 120 -6.95 -11.57 -5.46
C GLY A 120 -7.41 -13.02 -5.63
N ASP A 121 -6.89 -13.67 -6.66
CA ASP A 121 -7.21 -15.08 -6.93
C ASP A 121 -6.88 -15.97 -5.71
N LYS A 122 -7.77 -16.93 -5.42
CA LYS A 122 -7.69 -17.87 -4.27
C LYS A 122 -7.60 -17.21 -2.89
N LYS A 123 -7.78 -15.89 -2.80
CA LYS A 123 -7.86 -15.13 -1.55
C LYS A 123 -9.30 -14.89 -1.10
N ARG A 124 -9.48 -14.39 0.11
CA ARG A 124 -10.75 -14.00 0.73
C ARG A 124 -10.58 -12.64 1.41
N ALA A 125 -11.68 -11.93 1.55
CA ALA A 125 -11.74 -10.73 2.38
C ALA A 125 -12.29 -11.12 3.77
N MET A 126 -11.56 -10.76 4.81
CA MET A 126 -11.99 -10.95 6.20
C MET A 126 -11.92 -9.65 6.97
N THR A 127 -13.02 -9.25 7.59
CA THR A 127 -13.10 -8.03 8.40
C THR A 127 -12.87 -8.40 9.87
N VAL A 128 -11.95 -7.68 10.50
CA VAL A 128 -11.64 -7.82 11.92
C VAL A 128 -11.83 -6.51 12.65
N LYS A 129 -12.20 -6.59 13.93
CA LYS A 129 -12.21 -5.47 14.84
C LYS A 129 -10.77 -5.21 15.30
N VAL A 130 -10.39 -3.96 15.36
CA VAL A 130 -9.04 -3.58 15.78
C VAL A 130 -9.12 -2.58 16.93
N ASN A 131 -8.13 -2.61 17.83
CA ASN A 131 -8.07 -1.66 18.92
C ASN A 131 -7.56 -0.29 18.42
N GLU A 132 -8.29 0.78 18.70
CA GLU A 132 -7.87 2.15 18.37
C GLU A 132 -6.55 2.54 19.04
N ALA A 133 -6.25 1.97 20.22
CA ALA A 133 -5.05 2.27 20.98
C ALA A 133 -3.73 1.78 20.32
N SER A 134 -3.80 0.94 19.29
CA SER A 134 -2.60 0.44 18.60
C SER A 134 -1.91 1.49 17.70
N GLY A 135 -2.23 2.77 17.87
CA GLY A 135 -1.46 3.92 17.31
C GLY A 135 -1.49 4.08 15.79
N VAL A 136 -1.94 3.07 15.04
CA VAL A 136 -1.89 3.00 13.58
C VAL A 136 -3.28 3.01 12.95
N ALA A 137 -4.37 2.96 13.76
CA ALA A 137 -5.74 2.80 13.26
C ALA A 137 -6.18 3.90 12.27
N GLY A 138 -5.67 5.13 12.42
CA GLY A 138 -5.95 6.24 11.50
C GLY A 138 -5.06 6.28 10.24
N PHE A 139 -3.95 5.55 10.23
CA PHE A 139 -2.97 5.56 9.14
C PHE A 139 -3.04 4.32 8.25
N ILE A 140 -3.82 3.31 8.64
CA ILE A 140 -4.03 2.12 7.83
C ILE A 140 -5.00 2.48 6.70
N ILE A 141 -4.50 2.49 5.49
CA ILE A 141 -5.27 2.76 4.27
C ILE A 141 -5.29 1.52 3.36
N PRO A 142 -6.24 1.40 2.43
CA PRO A 142 -6.25 0.34 1.43
C PRO A 142 -4.89 0.24 0.71
N ASN A 143 -4.50 -0.97 0.36
CA ASN A 143 -3.19 -1.35 -0.21
C ASN A 143 -1.99 -1.32 0.75
N ASN A 144 -2.12 -0.89 1.99
CA ASN A 144 -1.06 -1.10 2.98
C ASN A 144 -0.88 -2.59 3.28
N ARG A 145 0.30 -2.92 3.80
CA ARG A 145 0.60 -4.25 4.34
C ARG A 145 0.75 -4.18 5.84
N VAL A 146 0.17 -5.15 6.52
CA VAL A 146 0.13 -5.21 7.99
C VAL A 146 0.46 -6.59 8.49
N ASP A 147 1.00 -6.64 9.70
CA ASP A 147 1.14 -7.85 10.49
C ASP A 147 0.07 -7.87 11.59
N VAL A 148 -0.42 -9.05 11.90
CA VAL A 148 -1.45 -9.27 12.92
C VAL A 148 -0.79 -9.77 14.20
N VAL A 149 -0.83 -8.95 15.22
CA VAL A 149 -0.42 -9.30 16.59
C VAL A 149 -1.66 -9.61 17.41
N VAL A 150 -1.65 -10.75 18.07
CA VAL A 150 -2.73 -11.15 18.98
C VAL A 150 -2.21 -11.15 20.41
N SER A 151 -2.91 -10.46 21.29
CA SER A 151 -2.69 -10.53 22.72
C SER A 151 -3.77 -11.38 23.38
N MET A 152 -3.36 -12.42 24.10
CA MET A 152 -4.21 -13.40 24.77
C MET A 152 -3.99 -13.33 26.27
N ASN A 153 -5.10 -13.28 27.03
CA ASN A 153 -5.09 -13.28 28.50
C ASN A 153 -6.17 -14.22 29.08
N ARG A 154 -6.55 -15.24 28.31
CA ARG A 154 -7.59 -16.20 28.67
C ARG A 154 -7.06 -17.63 28.72
N GLY A 155 -7.75 -18.51 29.42
CA GLY A 155 -7.39 -19.92 29.52
C GLY A 155 -6.02 -20.12 30.17
N GLU A 156 -5.16 -20.88 29.53
CA GLU A 156 -3.79 -21.15 30.01
C GLU A 156 -2.93 -19.90 30.14
N PHE A 157 -3.26 -18.82 29.41
CA PHE A 157 -2.51 -17.55 29.41
C PHE A 157 -3.07 -16.52 30.41
N SER A 158 -4.07 -16.87 31.21
CA SER A 158 -4.72 -15.94 32.14
C SER A 158 -3.75 -15.39 33.22
N ASN A 159 -2.78 -16.22 33.63
CA ASN A 159 -1.77 -15.84 34.62
C ASN A 159 -0.50 -15.25 34.04
N ASP A 160 -0.26 -15.44 32.74
CA ASP A 160 0.90 -14.94 32.04
C ASP A 160 0.52 -14.59 30.58
N PRO A 161 -0.11 -13.43 30.37
CA PRO A 161 -0.57 -12.99 29.07
C PRO A 161 0.53 -13.06 27.99
N LEU A 162 0.15 -13.52 26.81
CA LEU A 162 1.03 -13.71 25.66
C LEU A 162 0.63 -12.78 24.52
N ALA A 163 1.59 -12.05 23.97
CA ALA A 163 1.45 -11.35 22.70
C ALA A 163 2.33 -12.01 21.62
N LYS A 164 1.74 -12.30 20.46
CA LYS A 164 2.45 -12.98 19.36
C LYS A 164 1.98 -12.49 18.00
N VAL A 165 2.90 -12.36 17.06
CA VAL A 165 2.58 -12.21 15.64
C VAL A 165 2.04 -13.55 15.13
N VAL A 166 0.81 -13.55 14.63
CA VAL A 166 0.11 -14.78 14.15
C VAL A 166 0.02 -14.82 12.63
N LEU A 167 -0.03 -13.67 11.99
CA LEU A 167 -0.03 -13.52 10.53
C LEU A 167 0.81 -12.32 10.15
N GLU A 168 1.50 -12.43 9.02
CA GLU A 168 2.39 -11.39 8.52
C GLU A 168 2.07 -11.04 7.08
N ASN A 169 2.40 -9.82 6.69
CA ASN A 169 2.36 -9.34 5.30
C ASN A 169 0.96 -9.42 4.65
N LEU A 170 -0.10 -9.17 5.41
CA LEU A 170 -1.47 -9.16 4.88
C LEU A 170 -1.79 -7.83 4.21
N ARG A 171 -2.43 -7.88 3.04
CA ARG A 171 -2.88 -6.68 2.34
C ARG A 171 -4.21 -6.18 2.92
N VAL A 172 -4.29 -4.88 3.17
CA VAL A 172 -5.49 -4.18 3.59
C VAL A 172 -6.34 -3.89 2.35
N LEU A 173 -7.58 -4.38 2.32
CA LEU A 173 -8.57 -4.10 1.28
C LEU A 173 -9.42 -2.88 1.62
N GLY A 174 -9.66 -2.64 2.90
CA GLY A 174 -10.44 -1.51 3.38
C GLY A 174 -10.22 -1.26 4.86
N ALA A 175 -10.30 -0.01 5.26
CA ALA A 175 -10.17 0.44 6.64
C ALA A 175 -11.20 1.53 6.93
N GLY A 176 -11.54 1.72 8.21
CA GLY A 176 -12.41 2.80 8.66
C GLY A 176 -13.91 2.52 8.57
N GLN A 177 -14.35 1.32 8.23
CA GLN A 177 -15.75 0.93 8.47
C GLN A 177 -15.98 0.80 9.97
N LYS A 178 -16.98 1.52 10.47
CA LYS A 178 -17.33 1.55 11.89
C LYS A 178 -18.52 0.63 12.13
N ILE A 179 -18.36 -0.33 13.01
CA ILE A 179 -19.48 -1.15 13.48
C ILE A 179 -19.99 -0.54 14.78
N ILE A 180 -21.30 -0.32 14.89
CA ILE A 180 -21.90 0.15 16.12
C ILE A 180 -22.19 -1.09 16.98
N GLU A 181 -21.47 -1.23 18.07
CA GLU A 181 -21.73 -2.24 19.10
C GLU A 181 -22.36 -1.58 20.32
N LYS A 182 -23.00 -2.37 21.16
CA LYS A 182 -23.44 -1.91 22.48
C LYS A 182 -22.36 -2.32 23.49
N ASP A 183 -21.92 -1.36 24.30
CA ASP A 183 -21.07 -1.66 25.45
C ASP A 183 -21.88 -2.43 26.54
N PRO A 184 -21.23 -2.91 27.59
CA PRO A 184 -21.93 -3.58 28.70
C PRO A 184 -23.05 -2.75 29.33
N ASP A 185 -23.00 -1.42 29.23
CA ASP A 185 -24.02 -0.49 29.72
C ASP A 185 -25.13 -0.22 28.68
N GLY A 186 -25.08 -0.88 27.51
CA GLY A 186 -26.06 -0.75 26.45
C GLY A 186 -25.93 0.49 25.55
N LYS A 187 -24.87 1.27 25.70
CA LYS A 187 -24.59 2.46 24.89
C LYS A 187 -23.96 2.08 23.56
N PRO A 188 -24.32 2.75 22.46
CA PRO A 188 -23.69 2.49 21.16
C PRO A 188 -22.23 2.91 21.18
N GLN A 189 -21.32 1.97 20.95
CA GLN A 189 -19.90 2.19 20.78
C GLN A 189 -19.49 1.94 19.33
N VAL A 190 -18.68 2.83 18.79
CA VAL A 190 -18.15 2.71 17.45
C VAL A 190 -16.83 1.97 17.49
N VAL A 191 -16.77 0.79 16.89
CA VAL A 191 -15.55 -0.04 16.86
C VAL A 191 -14.94 0.05 15.46
N PRO A 192 -13.65 0.46 15.34
CA PRO A 192 -12.98 0.48 14.06
C PRO A 192 -12.74 -0.93 13.53
N THR A 193 -12.94 -1.10 12.24
CA THR A 193 -12.70 -2.38 11.57
C THR A 193 -11.76 -2.22 10.39
N VAL A 194 -11.02 -3.29 10.11
CA VAL A 194 -10.14 -3.39 8.94
C VAL A 194 -10.45 -4.68 8.21
N THR A 195 -10.57 -4.59 6.88
CA THR A 195 -10.76 -5.75 6.00
C THR A 195 -9.42 -6.15 5.40
N LEU A 196 -9.02 -7.38 5.66
CA LEU A 196 -7.75 -7.96 5.26
C LEU A 196 -7.97 -9.00 4.15
N GLU A 197 -7.02 -9.10 3.25
CA GLU A 197 -6.93 -10.15 2.25
C GLU A 197 -6.18 -11.35 2.82
N VAL A 198 -6.84 -12.48 2.90
CA VAL A 198 -6.30 -13.70 3.53
C VAL A 198 -6.47 -14.92 2.64
N THR A 199 -5.62 -15.91 2.77
CA THR A 199 -5.87 -17.27 2.29
C THR A 199 -6.92 -17.96 3.20
N PRO A 200 -7.52 -19.08 2.78
CA PRO A 200 -8.42 -19.85 3.65
C PRO A 200 -7.81 -20.20 5.01
N GLN A 201 -6.56 -20.69 5.00
CA GLN A 201 -5.83 -21.07 6.22
C GLN A 201 -5.49 -19.87 7.13
N GLU A 202 -5.10 -18.75 6.55
CA GLU A 202 -4.91 -17.50 7.30
C GLU A 202 -6.23 -17.00 7.89
N GLY A 203 -7.34 -17.14 7.15
CA GLY A 203 -8.66 -16.79 7.62
C GLY A 203 -9.09 -17.61 8.84
N GLU A 204 -8.84 -18.92 8.86
CA GLU A 204 -9.10 -19.79 10.01
C GLU A 204 -8.31 -19.35 11.24
N ARG A 205 -6.99 -19.07 11.07
CA ARG A 205 -6.13 -18.54 12.15
C ARG A 205 -6.62 -17.21 12.66
N LEU A 206 -7.02 -16.31 11.75
CA LEU A 206 -7.50 -14.98 12.09
C LEU A 206 -8.85 -15.02 12.81
N ALA A 207 -9.74 -15.95 12.42
CA ALA A 207 -11.02 -16.18 13.08
C ALA A 207 -10.81 -16.63 14.53
N LEU A 208 -9.95 -17.62 14.74
CA LEU A 208 -9.62 -18.10 16.09
C LEU A 208 -8.98 -17.00 16.92
N ALA A 209 -8.00 -16.28 16.34
CA ALA A 209 -7.33 -15.18 17.01
C ALA A 209 -8.29 -14.07 17.44
N SER A 210 -9.29 -13.76 16.61
CA SER A 210 -10.33 -12.77 16.93
C SER A 210 -11.31 -13.23 18.02
N ALA A 211 -11.50 -14.52 18.17
CA ALA A 211 -12.36 -15.07 19.23
C ALA A 211 -11.66 -15.15 20.59
N GLU A 212 -10.37 -15.52 20.60
CA GLU A 212 -9.63 -15.81 21.81
C GLU A 212 -8.82 -14.63 22.35
N GLY A 213 -8.54 -13.59 21.52
CA GLY A 213 -7.68 -12.50 21.93
C GLY A 213 -8.07 -11.15 21.35
N HIS A 214 -7.25 -10.15 21.67
CA HIS A 214 -7.34 -8.81 21.09
C HIS A 214 -6.39 -8.69 19.92
N ILE A 215 -6.91 -8.26 18.78
CA ILE A 215 -6.13 -8.03 17.56
C ILE A 215 -5.58 -6.61 17.54
N SER A 216 -4.28 -6.51 17.32
CA SER A 216 -3.55 -5.28 17.01
C SER A 216 -2.90 -5.41 15.63
N LEU A 217 -2.98 -4.37 14.82
CA LEU A 217 -2.31 -4.34 13.52
C LEU A 217 -1.04 -3.52 13.60
N VAL A 218 0.02 -4.05 13.04
CA VAL A 218 1.32 -3.37 12.90
C VAL A 218 1.52 -3.06 11.43
N LEU A 219 1.68 -1.77 11.11
CA LEU A 219 1.93 -1.33 9.74
C LEU A 219 3.33 -1.73 9.32
N ARG A 220 3.41 -2.42 8.19
CA ARG A 220 4.67 -2.90 7.63
C ARG A 220 5.31 -1.85 6.73
N GLY A 221 6.63 -1.78 6.76
CA GLY A 221 7.38 -0.93 5.83
C GLY A 221 7.20 -1.40 4.39
N GLN A 222 7.13 -0.46 3.45
CA GLN A 222 6.80 -0.75 2.03
C GLN A 222 7.78 -1.72 1.34
N LYS A 223 9.03 -1.79 1.81
CA LYS A 223 10.09 -2.65 1.25
C LYS A 223 10.36 -3.91 2.08
N ASP A 224 9.65 -4.07 3.19
CA ASP A 224 9.85 -5.20 4.08
C ASP A 224 8.97 -6.38 3.65
N GLU A 225 9.58 -7.36 2.99
CA GLU A 225 8.93 -8.60 2.56
C GLU A 225 9.36 -9.81 3.39
N ALA A 226 10.34 -9.64 4.33
CA ALA A 226 10.87 -10.74 5.10
C ALA A 226 9.86 -11.25 6.14
N LEU A 227 9.62 -12.55 6.17
CA LEU A 227 8.81 -13.17 7.22
C LEU A 227 9.72 -13.53 8.39
N VAL A 228 9.33 -13.17 9.60
CA VAL A 228 10.12 -13.38 10.81
C VAL A 228 9.32 -14.20 11.82
N ALA A 229 9.70 -15.45 12.00
CA ALA A 229 9.08 -16.29 13.02
C ALA A 229 9.43 -15.77 14.42
N THR A 230 8.45 -15.29 15.18
CA THR A 230 8.62 -14.86 16.57
C THR A 230 8.07 -15.92 17.53
N SER A 231 8.74 -16.10 18.68
CA SER A 231 8.24 -16.96 19.75
C SER A 231 7.06 -16.35 20.51
N GLY A 232 6.84 -15.05 20.33
CA GLY A 232 5.93 -14.25 21.16
C GLY A 232 6.60 -13.76 22.44
N VAL A 233 5.93 -12.86 23.16
CA VAL A 233 6.41 -12.25 24.40
C VAL A 233 5.36 -12.42 25.48
N LYS A 234 5.77 -12.92 26.64
CA LYS A 234 4.94 -13.05 27.83
C LYS A 234 5.13 -11.86 28.77
N THR A 235 4.14 -11.59 29.62
CA THR A 235 4.21 -10.48 30.58
C THR A 235 5.43 -10.58 31.49
N THR A 236 5.81 -11.77 31.93
CA THR A 236 6.99 -12.02 32.72
C THR A 236 8.29 -11.61 32.03
N GLN A 237 8.33 -11.60 30.71
CA GLN A 237 9.50 -11.20 29.92
C GLN A 237 9.57 -9.69 29.67
N LEU A 238 8.45 -8.96 29.76
CA LEU A 238 8.44 -7.50 29.59
C LEU A 238 9.21 -6.77 30.68
N PHE A 239 9.20 -7.30 31.92
CA PHE A 239 9.83 -6.70 33.08
C PHE A 239 11.20 -7.28 33.41
N ARG A 240 11.58 -8.43 32.82
CA ARG A 240 12.98 -8.86 32.80
C ARG A 240 13.66 -7.98 31.76
N GLY A 241 14.53 -7.08 32.23
CA GLY A 241 15.46 -6.38 31.35
C GLY A 241 16.13 -7.38 30.41
N ASN A 242 16.54 -6.93 29.24
CA ASN A 242 17.10 -7.76 28.16
C ASN A 242 18.43 -8.40 28.55
N ASP A 243 18.44 -9.19 29.62
CA ASP A 243 19.54 -10.09 29.99
C ASP A 243 19.52 -11.29 29.03
N SER A 244 19.75 -10.99 27.76
CA SER A 244 20.02 -11.99 26.71
C SER A 244 21.46 -12.52 26.78
N SER A 245 21.96 -12.75 28.00
CA SER A 245 23.21 -13.47 28.25
C SER A 245 23.05 -14.40 29.44
N GLY A 246 22.04 -15.26 29.38
CA GLY A 246 21.99 -16.45 30.22
C GLY A 246 22.61 -17.60 29.44
N PRO A 247 23.55 -18.37 29.99
CA PRO A 247 24.10 -19.53 29.29
C PRO A 247 22.99 -20.58 29.07
N GLU A 248 22.89 -21.06 27.85
CA GLU A 248 22.24 -22.34 27.55
C GLU A 248 22.88 -23.38 28.47
N GLY A 249 22.11 -23.97 29.33
CA GLY A 249 22.62 -25.13 30.05
C GLY A 249 22.09 -25.25 31.47
N GLY A 250 21.23 -26.22 31.66
CA GLY A 250 21.11 -26.99 32.89
C GLY A 250 20.54 -26.25 34.09
N ASN A 251 19.50 -26.83 34.67
CA ASN A 251 18.98 -26.46 35.99
C ASN A 251 20.11 -26.44 37.05
N SER A 252 20.78 -25.30 37.22
CA SER A 252 21.71 -25.12 38.31
C SER A 252 20.98 -24.49 39.48
N VAL A 253 20.92 -25.16 40.60
CA VAL A 253 20.39 -24.63 41.86
C VAL A 253 21.60 -24.16 42.71
N GLN A 254 21.61 -22.87 43.07
CA GLN A 254 22.58 -22.34 43.99
C GLN A 254 22.18 -22.70 45.42
N VAL A 255 22.99 -23.54 46.09
CA VAL A 255 22.81 -23.90 47.49
C VAL A 255 23.82 -23.13 48.34
N ILE A 256 23.36 -22.20 49.17
CA ILE A 256 24.23 -21.48 50.12
C ILE A 256 24.28 -22.26 51.42
N ARG A 257 25.44 -22.86 51.73
CA ARG A 257 25.72 -23.45 53.06
C ARG A 257 26.89 -22.73 53.71
N ARG A 258 26.62 -22.07 54.82
CA ARG A 258 27.65 -21.46 55.70
C ARG A 258 28.79 -20.77 54.95
N GLN A 259 28.55 -19.63 54.35
CA GLN A 259 29.54 -18.75 53.71
C GLN A 259 30.30 -19.37 52.51
N LYS A 260 29.90 -20.54 51.98
CA LYS A 260 30.47 -21.12 50.76
C LYS A 260 29.35 -21.32 49.73
N VAL A 261 29.55 -20.75 48.56
CA VAL A 261 28.62 -20.93 47.40
C VAL A 261 29.16 -22.11 46.59
N GLU A 262 28.34 -23.13 46.36
CA GLU A 262 28.68 -24.28 45.55
C GLU A 262 27.59 -24.46 44.48
N ASN A 263 27.97 -24.47 43.18
CA ASN A 263 27.05 -24.68 42.10
C ASN A 263 26.88 -26.17 41.83
N VAL A 264 25.68 -26.71 41.89
CA VAL A 264 25.38 -28.11 41.62
C VAL A 264 24.60 -28.23 40.30
N ASN A 265 25.19 -28.89 39.31
CA ASN A 265 24.69 -28.98 37.95
C ASN A 265 23.64 -30.06 37.67
N SER A 266 23.25 -30.90 38.63
CA SER A 266 22.17 -31.88 38.45
C SER A 266 21.61 -32.39 39.80
N LEU A 267 20.34 -32.75 39.81
CA LEU A 267 19.64 -33.34 40.96
C LEU A 267 20.15 -34.77 41.34
N GLU A 268 20.89 -35.41 40.49
CA GLU A 268 21.44 -36.78 40.75
C GLU A 268 22.55 -36.81 41.78
N SER A 269 23.26 -35.68 42.01
CA SER A 269 24.38 -35.63 43.01
C SER A 269 23.91 -35.50 44.45
N ILE A 270 22.63 -35.24 44.71
CA ILE A 270 22.07 -35.05 46.06
C ILE A 270 21.70 -36.39 46.72
N ALA A 271 21.46 -37.44 45.93
CA ALA A 271 21.02 -38.75 46.43
C ALA A 271 22.17 -39.72 46.83
N ALA A 272 23.43 -39.39 46.55
CA ALA A 272 24.55 -40.32 46.68
C ALA A 272 25.53 -40.02 47.80
N LYS A 273 25.04 -39.66 49.03
CA LYS A 273 25.92 -39.64 50.18
C LYS A 273 25.29 -40.34 51.38
N PRO A 274 25.72 -41.59 51.68
CA PRO A 274 25.22 -42.30 52.86
C PRO A 274 25.75 -41.62 54.12
N ALA A 275 24.88 -41.48 55.10
CA ALA A 275 25.23 -41.03 56.45
C ALA A 275 26.10 -42.06 57.11
N THR A 276 27.39 -41.88 57.13
CA THR A 276 28.29 -42.58 58.06
C THR A 276 28.24 -41.86 59.42
N GLY A 277 27.38 -42.36 60.28
CA GLY A 277 27.53 -42.12 61.69
C GLY A 277 28.75 -42.82 62.22
N LYS A 278 29.55 -42.15 63.02
CA LYS A 278 30.44 -42.78 64.00
C LYS A 278 30.03 -42.31 65.36
N MET A 279 29.94 -43.32 66.21
CA MET A 279 29.83 -43.28 67.69
C MET A 279 30.68 -42.22 68.35
#